data_8d5c69d3082442f1a6648dbd6465a35b
#
_entry.id   8d5c69d3082442f1a6648dbd6465a35b
#
_cell.length_a   1.000
_cell.length_b   1.000
_cell.length_c   1.000
_cell.angle_alpha   90.00
_cell.angle_beta   90.00
_cell.angle_gamma   90.00
#
_symmetry.space_group_name_H-M   'P 1'
#
loop_
_entity.id
_entity.type
_entity.pdbx_description
1 polymer ?
#
loop_
_entity_poly.entity_id
_entity_poly.type
_entity_poly.pdbx_seq_one_letter_code
_entity_poly.pdbx_strand_id
1 'polypeptide(L)'
;STPIKSSAASDVYKRQILTLLNYYQSILHESSYGGNVMSKNLTENYPIVDTVEALEERLAGVREAQRIFAAYTQEQVDKIFTAAALAANKARIPLAKLAVEETGMGIVEDKVIKNHYASEYIYNAYRDTKTCGVIEEDKAYGIKKVAEPIGVVAAVIPTTNPTSTAIFKTLISLKTRNGIIISPHPRAKGSTIAAAKVVLEAAVKAGAPEGIIGWIDVPSLDLTNQVMREADIILATGGPGMVKAAYSSGKPALGVGPGNTPVIIDDSADIRLAVNSIIHSKTFDNGMICASEQSVTVLDSVYELSLIHI
;
A
#
# COMPACT_ATOMS: atom_id res chain seq x y z
N SER A 1 7.85 -7.66 47.58
CA SER A 1 7.68 -7.31 46.16
C SER A 1 9.01 -7.47 45.45
N THR A 2 9.14 -8.48 44.67
CA THR A 2 10.34 -8.79 43.86
C THR A 2 10.34 -7.95 42.59
N PRO A 3 11.44 -7.25 42.25
CA PRO A 3 11.50 -6.47 41.02
C PRO A 3 11.48 -7.44 39.81
N ILE A 4 10.55 -7.24 38.91
CA ILE A 4 10.51 -7.92 37.59
C ILE A 4 11.74 -7.46 36.82
N LYS A 5 12.59 -8.43 36.47
CA LYS A 5 13.88 -8.21 35.82
C LYS A 5 13.70 -7.46 34.49
N SER A 6 14.30 -6.30 34.36
CA SER A 6 14.40 -5.46 33.16
C SER A 6 15.19 -6.11 32.01
N SER A 7 15.67 -7.36 32.17
CA SER A 7 16.47 -8.08 31.17
C SER A 7 15.67 -8.59 29.97
N ALA A 8 14.42 -9.01 30.16
CA ALA A 8 13.62 -9.61 29.08
C ALA A 8 13.17 -8.56 28.06
N ALA A 9 12.78 -7.35 28.48
CA ALA A 9 12.44 -6.26 27.57
C ALA A 9 13.66 -5.77 26.79
N SER A 10 14.82 -5.68 27.46
CA SER A 10 16.11 -5.36 26.83
C SER A 10 16.55 -6.39 25.80
N ASP A 11 16.28 -7.68 26.04
CA ASP A 11 16.66 -8.75 25.12
C ASP A 11 15.74 -8.84 23.90
N VAL A 12 14.44 -8.55 24.05
CA VAL A 12 13.50 -8.43 22.92
C VAL A 12 13.89 -7.24 22.05
N TYR A 13 14.20 -6.10 22.64
CA TYR A 13 14.62 -4.90 21.92
C TYR A 13 15.96 -5.08 21.22
N LYS A 14 16.95 -5.72 21.87
CA LYS A 14 18.24 -6.10 21.24
C LYS A 14 18.05 -7.08 20.08
N ARG A 15 17.14 -8.04 20.19
CA ARG A 15 16.81 -8.97 19.09
C ARG A 15 16.14 -8.26 17.93
N GLN A 16 15.24 -7.31 18.20
CA GLN A 16 14.61 -6.50 17.16
C GLN A 16 15.63 -5.60 16.44
N ILE A 17 16.54 -4.95 17.16
CA ILE A 17 17.63 -4.15 16.57
C ILE A 17 18.62 -5.03 15.81
N LEU A 18 18.99 -6.20 16.34
CA LEU A 18 19.87 -7.16 15.63
C LEU A 18 19.19 -7.72 14.37
N THR A 19 17.89 -7.96 14.41
CA THR A 19 17.10 -8.37 13.24
C THR A 19 17.05 -7.26 12.20
N LEU A 20 16.86 -6.01 12.62
CA LEU A 20 16.93 -4.83 11.76
C LEU A 20 18.35 -4.63 11.19
N LEU A 21 19.41 -4.74 11.99
CA LEU A 21 20.79 -4.61 11.53
C LEU A 21 21.20 -5.72 10.56
N ASN A 22 20.82 -6.96 10.84
CA ASN A 22 21.06 -8.08 9.93
C ASN A 22 20.24 -7.92 8.63
N TYR A 23 19.05 -7.36 8.72
CA TYR A 23 18.23 -6.98 7.58
C TYR A 23 18.87 -5.85 6.76
N TYR A 24 19.43 -4.80 7.41
CA TYR A 24 20.22 -3.76 6.75
C TYR A 24 21.49 -4.30 6.07
N GLN A 25 22.20 -5.24 6.69
CA GLN A 25 23.36 -5.88 6.09
C GLN A 25 22.99 -6.76 4.89
N SER A 26 21.85 -7.45 4.92
CA SER A 26 21.37 -8.23 3.76
C SER A 26 20.98 -7.31 2.58
N ILE A 27 20.39 -6.14 2.86
CA ILE A 27 20.06 -5.13 1.85
C ILE A 27 21.33 -4.61 1.16
N LEU A 28 22.40 -4.35 1.92
CA LEU A 28 23.67 -3.87 1.38
C LEU A 28 24.38 -4.96 0.56
N HIS A 29 24.22 -6.23 0.91
CA HIS A 29 24.82 -7.36 0.17
C HIS A 29 24.05 -7.68 -1.12
N GLU A 30 22.71 -7.54 -1.14
CA GLU A 30 21.90 -7.75 -2.36
C GLU A 30 22.08 -6.63 -3.41
N SER A 31 22.55 -5.44 -3.02
CA SER A 31 22.78 -4.34 -3.96
C SER A 31 23.93 -4.61 -4.97
N SER A 32 24.73 -5.65 -4.77
CA SER A 32 25.81 -6.05 -5.69
C SER A 32 25.37 -7.04 -6.79
N TYR A 33 24.14 -7.54 -6.77
CA TYR A 33 23.59 -8.41 -7.81
C TYR A 33 22.54 -7.67 -8.67
N GLY A 34 22.94 -6.59 -9.32
CA GLY A 34 22.16 -5.90 -10.34
C GLY A 34 22.22 -6.62 -11.70
N GLY A 35 21.67 -7.81 -11.79
CA GLY A 35 21.41 -8.47 -13.07
C GLY A 35 20.22 -7.85 -13.77
N ASN A 36 20.43 -7.24 -14.93
CA ASN A 36 19.44 -6.76 -15.89
C ASN A 36 18.43 -7.88 -16.21
N VAL A 37 17.25 -7.87 -15.58
CA VAL A 37 16.08 -8.67 -16.00
C VAL A 37 15.00 -7.70 -16.46
N MET A 38 15.24 -7.03 -17.57
CA MET A 38 14.17 -6.49 -18.40
C MET A 38 13.76 -7.57 -19.41
N SER A 39 12.79 -8.40 -19.05
CA SER A 39 12.01 -9.15 -20.04
C SER A 39 11.30 -8.14 -20.94
N LYS A 40 11.12 -8.47 -22.25
CA LYS A 40 10.29 -7.68 -23.18
C LYS A 40 9.00 -7.27 -22.46
N ASN A 41 8.82 -5.95 -22.27
CA ASN A 41 7.79 -5.40 -21.42
C ASN A 41 6.40 -5.69 -22.00
N LEU A 42 5.58 -6.42 -21.27
CA LEU A 42 4.16 -6.67 -21.58
C LEU A 42 3.41 -5.35 -21.87
N THR A 43 3.87 -4.25 -21.29
CA THR A 43 3.23 -2.93 -21.31
C THR A 43 3.82 -1.95 -22.34
N GLU A 44 4.82 -2.37 -23.15
CA GLU A 44 5.42 -1.49 -24.18
C GLU A 44 4.43 -1.02 -25.24
N ASN A 45 3.39 -1.81 -25.51
CA ASN A 45 2.34 -1.51 -26.50
C ASN A 45 1.04 -0.99 -25.89
N TYR A 46 1.02 -0.67 -24.59
CA TYR A 46 -0.19 -0.10 -23.99
C TYR A 46 -0.38 1.34 -24.49
N PRO A 47 -1.57 1.70 -25.04
CA PRO A 47 -1.87 3.07 -25.41
C PRO A 47 -1.70 4.01 -24.22
N ILE A 48 -1.14 5.20 -24.47
CA ILE A 48 -0.98 6.24 -23.44
C ILE A 48 -2.36 6.78 -23.07
N VAL A 49 -2.62 6.88 -21.77
CA VAL A 49 -3.85 7.44 -21.22
C VAL A 49 -3.59 8.89 -20.80
N ASP A 50 -3.93 9.82 -21.67
CA ASP A 50 -3.76 11.28 -21.49
C ASP A 50 -5.01 12.08 -21.84
N THR A 51 -6.04 11.44 -22.40
CA THR A 51 -7.35 12.01 -22.75
C THR A 51 -8.49 11.21 -22.11
N VAL A 52 -9.70 11.76 -22.15
CA VAL A 52 -10.91 11.11 -21.65
C VAL A 52 -11.23 9.87 -22.48
N GLU A 53 -11.12 9.95 -23.80
CA GLU A 53 -11.37 8.84 -24.73
C GLU A 53 -10.41 7.68 -24.48
N ALA A 54 -9.11 7.96 -24.31
CA ALA A 54 -8.11 6.94 -23.99
C ALA A 54 -8.36 6.31 -22.59
N LEU A 55 -8.87 7.09 -21.63
CA LEU A 55 -9.27 6.57 -20.32
C LEU A 55 -10.49 5.65 -20.43
N GLU A 56 -11.51 6.03 -21.21
CA GLU A 56 -12.71 5.20 -21.42
C GLU A 56 -12.35 3.86 -22.10
N GLU A 57 -11.48 3.89 -23.10
CA GLU A 57 -10.97 2.67 -23.72
C GLU A 57 -10.20 1.79 -22.73
N ARG A 58 -9.33 2.39 -21.90
CA ARG A 58 -8.61 1.68 -20.85
C ARG A 58 -9.56 1.09 -19.81
N LEU A 59 -10.57 1.83 -19.37
CA LEU A 59 -11.61 1.36 -18.45
C LEU A 59 -12.39 0.17 -19.03
N ALA A 60 -12.76 0.23 -20.30
CA ALA A 60 -13.44 -0.88 -20.99
C ALA A 60 -12.57 -2.16 -20.98
N GLY A 61 -11.27 -2.02 -21.26
CA GLY A 61 -10.32 -3.12 -21.21
C GLY A 61 -10.18 -3.71 -19.79
N VAL A 62 -10.10 -2.86 -18.75
CA VAL A 62 -10.04 -3.31 -17.35
C VAL A 62 -11.34 -3.99 -16.92
N ARG A 63 -12.51 -3.50 -17.35
CA ARG A 63 -13.81 -4.13 -17.06
C ARG A 63 -13.90 -5.53 -17.68
N GLU A 64 -13.45 -5.69 -18.92
CA GLU A 64 -13.44 -7.01 -19.56
C GLU A 64 -12.48 -7.98 -18.88
N ALA A 65 -11.27 -7.54 -18.55
CA ALA A 65 -10.31 -8.33 -17.78
C ALA A 65 -10.88 -8.71 -16.40
N GLN A 66 -11.57 -7.78 -15.72
CA GLN A 66 -12.21 -8.03 -14.44
C GLN A 66 -13.35 -9.04 -14.56
N ARG A 67 -14.18 -8.96 -15.62
CA ARG A 67 -15.26 -9.92 -15.89
C ARG A 67 -14.71 -11.35 -16.04
N ILE A 68 -13.58 -11.51 -16.73
CA ILE A 68 -12.90 -12.80 -16.84
C ILE A 68 -12.36 -13.25 -15.48
N PHE A 69 -11.71 -12.34 -14.75
CA PHE A 69 -11.10 -12.62 -13.45
C PHE A 69 -12.15 -12.96 -12.37
N ALA A 70 -13.34 -12.40 -12.44
CA ALA A 70 -14.43 -12.69 -11.52
C ALA A 70 -14.79 -14.18 -11.42
N ALA A 71 -14.57 -14.94 -12.51
CA ALA A 71 -14.85 -16.37 -12.56
C ALA A 71 -13.70 -17.25 -12.00
N TYR A 72 -12.58 -16.67 -11.56
CA TYR A 72 -11.43 -17.44 -11.06
C TYR A 72 -11.70 -18.08 -9.71
N THR A 73 -11.12 -19.28 -9.54
CA THR A 73 -11.16 -20.00 -8.25
C THR A 73 -10.23 -19.36 -7.22
N GLN A 74 -10.43 -19.69 -5.94
CA GLN A 74 -9.55 -19.24 -4.86
C GLN A 74 -8.10 -19.62 -5.13
N GLU A 75 -7.84 -20.83 -5.59
CA GLU A 75 -6.47 -21.32 -5.90
C GLU A 75 -5.78 -20.48 -6.99
N GLN A 76 -6.51 -20.14 -8.06
CA GLN A 76 -5.99 -19.26 -9.13
C GLN A 76 -5.68 -17.86 -8.61
N VAL A 77 -6.58 -17.31 -7.79
CA VAL A 77 -6.40 -16.00 -7.16
C VAL A 77 -5.20 -16.00 -6.22
N ASP A 78 -5.05 -17.02 -5.38
CA ASP A 78 -3.96 -17.13 -4.42
C ASP A 78 -2.60 -17.27 -5.10
N LYS A 79 -2.54 -18.01 -6.21
CA LYS A 79 -1.34 -18.12 -7.04
C LYS A 79 -0.93 -16.76 -7.61
N ILE A 80 -1.89 -16.01 -8.16
CA ILE A 80 -1.67 -14.67 -8.73
C ILE A 80 -1.24 -13.68 -7.64
N PHE A 81 -1.94 -13.67 -6.51
CA PHE A 81 -1.63 -12.81 -5.37
C PHE A 81 -0.22 -13.06 -4.83
N THR A 82 0.17 -14.33 -4.70
CA THR A 82 1.51 -14.74 -4.25
C THR A 82 2.58 -14.24 -5.21
N ALA A 83 2.43 -14.50 -6.51
CA ALA A 83 3.41 -14.08 -7.53
C ALA A 83 3.58 -12.55 -7.56
N ALA A 84 2.47 -11.82 -7.51
CA ALA A 84 2.45 -10.37 -7.51
C ALA A 84 3.13 -9.77 -6.28
N ALA A 85 2.82 -10.31 -5.08
CA ALA A 85 3.42 -9.85 -3.82
C ALA A 85 4.94 -10.10 -3.78
N LEU A 86 5.39 -11.27 -4.18
CA LEU A 86 6.82 -11.62 -4.23
C LEU A 86 7.59 -10.74 -5.22
N ALA A 87 7.01 -10.45 -6.40
CA ALA A 87 7.63 -9.56 -7.38
C ALA A 87 7.72 -8.12 -6.85
N ALA A 88 6.67 -7.61 -6.23
CA ALA A 88 6.67 -6.29 -5.60
C ALA A 88 7.71 -6.18 -4.49
N ASN A 89 7.83 -7.21 -3.62
CA ASN A 89 8.82 -7.24 -2.57
C ASN A 89 10.26 -7.29 -3.13
N LYS A 90 10.49 -8.08 -4.18
CA LYS A 90 11.79 -8.12 -4.87
C LYS A 90 12.18 -6.76 -5.46
N ALA A 91 11.21 -5.99 -5.96
CA ALA A 91 11.42 -4.66 -6.54
C ALA A 91 11.43 -3.52 -5.49
N ARG A 92 11.33 -3.81 -4.18
CA ARG A 92 11.19 -2.80 -3.12
C ARG A 92 12.27 -1.74 -3.10
N ILE A 93 13.54 -2.12 -3.40
CA ILE A 93 14.69 -1.21 -3.39
C ILE A 93 14.68 -0.29 -4.60
N PRO A 94 14.68 -0.78 -5.87
CA PRO A 94 14.65 0.10 -7.03
C PRO A 94 13.41 1.03 -7.05
N LEU A 95 12.25 0.54 -6.62
CA LEU A 95 11.05 1.38 -6.52
C LEU A 95 11.18 2.48 -5.45
N ALA A 96 11.83 2.20 -4.32
CA ALA A 96 12.10 3.21 -3.30
C ALA A 96 13.05 4.31 -3.81
N LYS A 97 14.14 3.93 -4.48
CA LYS A 97 15.07 4.87 -5.11
C LYS A 97 14.37 5.77 -6.12
N LEU A 98 13.59 5.17 -7.02
CA LEU A 98 12.83 5.91 -8.04
C LEU A 98 11.84 6.90 -7.40
N ALA A 99 11.14 6.48 -6.33
CA ALA A 99 10.18 7.34 -5.65
C ALA A 99 10.85 8.56 -4.99
N VAL A 100 12.01 8.40 -4.34
CA VAL A 100 12.75 9.52 -3.74
C VAL A 100 13.32 10.43 -4.82
N GLU A 101 13.90 9.87 -5.89
CA GLU A 101 14.44 10.62 -7.00
C GLU A 101 13.39 11.49 -7.70
N GLU A 102 12.21 10.92 -7.97
CA GLU A 102 11.12 11.61 -8.66
C GLU A 102 10.45 12.68 -7.78
N THR A 103 10.23 12.39 -6.50
CA THR A 103 9.42 13.25 -5.62
C THR A 103 10.23 14.21 -4.76
N GLY A 104 11.49 13.90 -4.48
CA GLY A 104 12.32 14.59 -3.49
C GLY A 104 11.81 14.41 -2.05
N MET A 105 10.91 13.43 -1.79
CA MET A 105 10.23 13.24 -0.49
C MET A 105 10.71 11.98 0.21
N GLY A 106 10.99 12.11 1.52
CA GLY A 106 11.39 11.01 2.37
C GLY A 106 12.82 10.52 2.12
N ILE A 107 13.11 9.32 2.56
CA ILE A 107 14.42 8.67 2.39
C ILE A 107 14.27 7.26 1.83
N VAL A 108 15.28 6.80 1.09
CA VAL A 108 15.23 5.53 0.36
C VAL A 108 15.02 4.35 1.31
N GLU A 109 15.75 4.30 2.40
CA GLU A 109 15.74 3.21 3.39
C GLU A 109 14.33 3.00 3.96
N ASP A 110 13.67 4.06 4.36
CA ASP A 110 12.32 4.00 4.93
C ASP A 110 11.28 3.67 3.86
N LYS A 111 11.46 4.15 2.63
CA LYS A 111 10.58 3.74 1.52
C LYS A 111 10.75 2.27 1.13
N VAL A 112 11.94 1.70 1.30
CA VAL A 112 12.16 0.24 1.18
C VAL A 112 11.31 -0.51 2.22
N ILE A 113 11.32 -0.04 3.47
CA ILE A 113 10.49 -0.61 4.55
C ILE A 113 9.00 -0.49 4.20
N LYS A 114 8.55 0.65 3.71
CA LYS A 114 7.16 0.84 3.27
C LYS A 114 6.76 -0.10 2.13
N ASN A 115 7.62 -0.27 1.12
CA ASN A 115 7.37 -1.19 0.02
C ASN A 115 7.35 -2.65 0.49
N HIS A 116 8.24 -3.01 1.42
CA HIS A 116 8.26 -4.32 2.05
C HIS A 116 6.97 -4.58 2.84
N TYR A 117 6.52 -3.61 3.64
CA TYR A 117 5.25 -3.70 4.35
C TYR A 117 4.07 -3.88 3.39
N ALA A 118 3.99 -3.04 2.35
CA ALA A 118 2.91 -3.07 1.37
C ALA A 118 2.85 -4.38 0.55
N SER A 119 3.95 -5.10 0.43
CA SER A 119 4.05 -6.38 -0.31
C SER A 119 4.01 -7.58 0.62
N GLU A 120 5.03 -7.80 1.44
CA GLU A 120 5.20 -9.02 2.20
C GLU A 120 4.30 -9.10 3.44
N TYR A 121 4.18 -8.02 4.21
CA TYR A 121 3.29 -8.03 5.38
C TYR A 121 1.83 -8.15 4.95
N ILE A 122 1.43 -7.44 3.89
CA ILE A 122 0.08 -7.54 3.33
C ILE A 122 -0.18 -8.95 2.79
N TYR A 123 0.79 -9.54 2.09
CA TYR A 123 0.69 -10.92 1.65
C TYR A 123 0.48 -11.88 2.83
N ASN A 124 1.32 -11.80 3.85
CA ASN A 124 1.22 -12.67 5.02
C ASN A 124 -0.09 -12.50 5.80
N ALA A 125 -0.63 -11.27 5.84
CA ALA A 125 -1.91 -11.00 6.50
C ALA A 125 -3.11 -11.59 5.76
N TYR A 126 -3.07 -11.64 4.43
CA TYR A 126 -4.25 -11.98 3.62
C TYR A 126 -4.11 -13.25 2.77
N ARG A 127 -2.96 -13.92 2.73
CA ARG A 127 -2.76 -15.11 1.89
C ARG A 127 -3.79 -16.21 2.15
N ASP A 128 -4.14 -16.43 3.41
CA ASP A 128 -5.06 -17.48 3.84
C ASP A 128 -6.54 -17.01 3.89
N THR A 129 -6.81 -15.73 3.56
CA THR A 129 -8.15 -15.16 3.58
C THR A 129 -8.94 -15.65 2.37
N LYS A 130 -10.12 -16.24 2.62
CA LYS A 130 -11.06 -16.61 1.58
C LYS A 130 -11.72 -15.37 0.98
N THR A 131 -11.66 -15.27 -0.34
CA THR A 131 -12.20 -14.14 -1.12
C THR A 131 -13.05 -14.58 -2.31
N CYS A 132 -13.31 -15.89 -2.43
CA CYS A 132 -14.08 -16.48 -3.52
C CYS A 132 -15.17 -17.39 -2.98
N GLY A 133 -16.40 -17.20 -3.45
CA GLY A 133 -17.54 -18.06 -3.14
C GLY A 133 -17.97 -17.97 -1.66
N VAL A 134 -18.51 -19.05 -1.14
CA VAL A 134 -19.01 -19.09 0.24
C VAL A 134 -17.85 -19.02 1.24
N ILE A 135 -17.81 -17.94 2.02
CA ILE A 135 -16.75 -17.69 3.03
C ILE A 135 -17.20 -18.07 4.45
N GLU A 136 -18.50 -18.06 4.70
CA GLU A 136 -19.09 -18.43 5.99
C GLU A 136 -20.51 -19.00 5.78
N GLU A 137 -20.90 -20.00 6.56
CA GLU A 137 -22.24 -20.58 6.56
C GLU A 137 -22.73 -20.69 7.99
N ASP A 138 -23.84 -20.00 8.30
CA ASP A 138 -24.57 -20.16 9.54
C ASP A 138 -25.78 -21.08 9.31
N LYS A 139 -25.63 -22.33 9.70
CA LYS A 139 -26.66 -23.35 9.51
C LYS A 139 -27.87 -23.16 10.41
N ALA A 140 -27.71 -22.48 11.56
CA ALA A 140 -28.81 -22.25 12.50
C ALA A 140 -29.81 -21.25 11.94
N TYR A 141 -29.32 -20.24 11.22
CA TYR A 141 -30.15 -19.20 10.59
C TYR A 141 -30.35 -19.38 9.09
N GLY A 142 -29.70 -20.40 8.46
CA GLY A 142 -29.78 -20.61 7.02
C GLY A 142 -29.08 -19.53 6.19
N ILE A 143 -28.10 -18.84 6.77
CA ILE A 143 -27.42 -17.70 6.14
C ILE A 143 -26.07 -18.17 5.56
N LYS A 144 -25.76 -17.72 4.34
CA LYS A 144 -24.43 -17.85 3.73
C LYS A 144 -23.87 -16.48 3.40
N LYS A 145 -22.60 -16.24 3.79
CA LYS A 145 -21.82 -15.10 3.30
C LYS A 145 -21.04 -15.53 2.06
N VAL A 146 -21.26 -14.84 0.97
CA VAL A 146 -20.60 -15.11 -0.31
C VAL A 146 -19.71 -13.93 -0.66
N ALA A 147 -18.43 -14.20 -0.94
CA ALA A 147 -17.49 -13.18 -1.39
C ALA A 147 -17.56 -13.05 -2.92
N GLU A 148 -17.92 -11.86 -3.38
CA GLU A 148 -17.98 -11.51 -4.81
C GLU A 148 -17.14 -10.25 -5.07
N PRO A 149 -16.51 -10.10 -6.26
CA PRO A 149 -15.81 -8.89 -6.62
C PRO A 149 -16.81 -7.73 -6.77
N ILE A 150 -16.35 -6.51 -6.47
CA ILE A 150 -17.16 -5.29 -6.62
C ILE A 150 -17.17 -4.83 -8.09
N GLY A 151 -16.06 -5.03 -8.80
CA GLY A 151 -15.88 -4.58 -10.17
C GLY A 151 -14.54 -3.88 -10.37
N VAL A 152 -14.54 -2.65 -10.86
CA VAL A 152 -13.34 -1.84 -11.11
C VAL A 152 -13.13 -0.84 -10.00
N VAL A 153 -11.92 -0.83 -9.45
CA VAL A 153 -11.46 0.09 -8.40
C VAL A 153 -10.79 1.31 -9.03
N ALA A 154 -11.25 2.52 -8.70
CA ALA A 154 -10.49 3.75 -8.92
C ALA A 154 -9.49 3.96 -7.78
N ALA A 155 -8.19 3.91 -8.06
CA ALA A 155 -7.15 4.05 -7.07
C ALA A 155 -6.43 5.38 -7.20
N VAL A 156 -6.72 6.34 -6.33
CA VAL A 156 -5.99 7.62 -6.27
C VAL A 156 -4.77 7.46 -5.38
N ILE A 157 -3.58 7.77 -5.93
CA ILE A 157 -2.28 7.54 -5.28
C ILE A 157 -1.65 8.88 -4.88
N PRO A 158 -1.14 9.02 -3.63
CA PRO A 158 -0.52 10.25 -3.16
C PRO A 158 0.95 10.34 -3.61
N THR A 159 1.51 11.57 -3.54
CA THR A 159 2.94 11.78 -3.82
C THR A 159 3.87 11.32 -2.69
N THR A 160 3.38 11.29 -1.45
CA THR A 160 4.19 10.92 -0.27
C THR A 160 4.56 9.45 -0.20
N ASN A 161 3.68 8.57 -0.69
CA ASN A 161 3.83 7.11 -0.63
C ASN A 161 3.42 6.46 -1.97
N PRO A 162 4.05 6.82 -3.10
CA PRO A 162 3.53 6.43 -4.40
C PRO A 162 3.62 4.93 -4.65
N THR A 163 4.79 4.34 -4.45
CA THR A 163 5.06 2.94 -4.76
C THR A 163 4.35 1.99 -3.80
N SER A 164 4.47 2.22 -2.49
CA SER A 164 3.83 1.36 -1.48
C SER A 164 2.31 1.39 -1.57
N THR A 165 1.71 2.56 -1.84
CA THR A 165 0.26 2.67 -2.02
C THR A 165 -0.22 1.97 -3.29
N ALA A 166 0.53 2.09 -4.41
CA ALA A 166 0.21 1.37 -5.63
C ALA A 166 0.32 -0.16 -5.44
N ILE A 167 1.39 -0.64 -4.81
CA ILE A 167 1.56 -2.06 -4.48
C ILE A 167 0.39 -2.56 -3.63
N PHE A 168 0.08 -1.88 -2.53
CA PHE A 168 -1.01 -2.30 -1.64
C PHE A 168 -2.34 -2.38 -2.37
N LYS A 169 -2.74 -1.31 -3.08
CA LYS A 169 -4.05 -1.25 -3.74
C LYS A 169 -4.17 -2.26 -4.87
N THR A 170 -3.11 -2.51 -5.63
CA THR A 170 -3.13 -3.53 -6.68
C THR A 170 -3.21 -4.94 -6.10
N LEU A 171 -2.46 -5.23 -5.03
CA LEU A 171 -2.49 -6.55 -4.39
C LEU A 171 -3.86 -6.89 -3.81
N ILE A 172 -4.50 -5.97 -3.09
CA ILE A 172 -5.84 -6.23 -2.53
C ILE A 172 -6.91 -6.32 -3.62
N SER A 173 -6.78 -5.56 -4.72
CA SER A 173 -7.69 -5.68 -5.87
C SER A 173 -7.56 -7.05 -6.53
N LEU A 174 -6.35 -7.55 -6.74
CA LEU A 174 -6.11 -8.91 -7.26
C LEU A 174 -6.64 -9.99 -6.31
N LYS A 175 -6.38 -9.88 -4.99
CA LYS A 175 -6.85 -10.87 -4.02
C LYS A 175 -8.38 -10.98 -3.99
N THR A 176 -9.08 -9.90 -4.33
CA THR A 176 -10.55 -9.83 -4.32
C THR A 176 -11.19 -9.90 -5.71
N ARG A 177 -10.44 -10.29 -6.73
CA ARG A 177 -10.88 -10.43 -8.15
C ARG A 177 -11.41 -9.13 -8.77
N ASN A 178 -10.95 -7.98 -8.29
CA ASN A 178 -11.32 -6.68 -8.85
C ASN A 178 -10.30 -6.23 -9.90
N GLY A 179 -10.79 -5.51 -10.91
CA GLY A 179 -9.94 -4.69 -11.77
C GLY A 179 -9.57 -3.38 -11.08
N ILE A 180 -8.50 -2.72 -11.52
CA ILE A 180 -8.06 -1.47 -10.92
C ILE A 180 -7.53 -0.50 -11.96
N ILE A 181 -7.94 0.77 -11.87
CA ILE A 181 -7.34 1.89 -12.58
C ILE A 181 -6.68 2.83 -11.59
N ILE A 182 -5.39 3.08 -11.80
CA ILE A 182 -4.57 3.94 -10.97
C ILE A 182 -4.56 5.35 -11.53
N SER A 183 -4.92 6.33 -10.69
CA SER A 183 -4.69 7.74 -10.92
C SER A 183 -3.51 8.20 -10.06
N PRO A 184 -2.29 8.30 -10.62
CA PRO A 184 -1.13 8.73 -9.89
C PRO A 184 -1.15 10.24 -9.63
N HIS A 185 -0.48 10.67 -8.58
CA HIS A 185 -0.20 12.10 -8.41
C HIS A 185 0.77 12.56 -9.51
N PRO A 186 0.56 13.75 -10.14
CA PRO A 186 1.41 14.23 -11.24
C PRO A 186 2.93 14.24 -10.93
N ARG A 187 3.29 14.55 -9.69
CA ARG A 187 4.69 14.59 -9.20
C ARG A 187 5.29 13.22 -8.83
N ALA A 188 4.53 12.15 -8.97
CA ALA A 188 4.95 10.79 -8.61
C ALA A 188 4.40 9.75 -9.61
N LYS A 189 4.13 10.18 -10.84
CA LYS A 189 3.53 9.32 -11.86
C LYS A 189 4.45 8.18 -12.30
N GLY A 190 5.72 8.46 -12.48
CA GLY A 190 6.72 7.50 -12.95
C GLY A 190 6.91 6.35 -11.96
N SER A 191 7.16 6.67 -10.69
CA SER A 191 7.34 5.67 -9.63
C SER A 191 6.06 4.88 -9.34
N THR A 192 4.89 5.53 -9.38
CA THR A 192 3.60 4.86 -9.23
C THR A 192 3.34 3.85 -10.35
N ILE A 193 3.54 4.26 -11.61
CA ILE A 193 3.35 3.41 -12.78
C ILE A 193 4.37 2.27 -12.80
N ALA A 194 5.63 2.53 -12.42
CA ALA A 194 6.65 1.49 -12.31
C ALA A 194 6.24 0.39 -11.32
N ALA A 195 5.69 0.78 -10.15
CA ALA A 195 5.18 -0.18 -9.17
C ALA A 195 4.00 -0.98 -9.71
N ALA A 196 3.06 -0.34 -10.40
CA ALA A 196 1.91 -1.01 -11.03
C ALA A 196 2.35 -2.02 -12.11
N LYS A 197 3.34 -1.66 -12.94
CA LYS A 197 3.90 -2.54 -13.98
C LYS A 197 4.51 -3.81 -13.38
N VAL A 198 5.30 -3.69 -12.31
CA VAL A 198 5.89 -4.84 -11.62
C VAL A 198 4.82 -5.83 -11.15
N VAL A 199 3.74 -5.31 -10.56
CA VAL A 199 2.63 -6.14 -10.07
C VAL A 199 1.87 -6.77 -11.24
N LEU A 200 1.53 -5.99 -12.28
CA LEU A 200 0.80 -6.47 -13.47
C LEU A 200 1.56 -7.58 -14.18
N GLU A 201 2.85 -7.38 -14.46
CA GLU A 201 3.65 -8.38 -15.18
C GLU A 201 3.73 -9.72 -14.42
N ALA A 202 3.91 -9.66 -13.09
CA ALA A 202 3.93 -10.86 -12.27
C ALA A 202 2.56 -11.54 -12.20
N ALA A 203 1.49 -10.76 -12.09
CA ALA A 203 0.11 -11.26 -12.07
C ALA A 203 -0.25 -11.97 -13.38
N VAL A 204 0.04 -11.36 -14.53
CA VAL A 204 -0.23 -11.94 -15.86
C VAL A 204 0.60 -13.20 -16.08
N LYS A 205 1.89 -13.21 -15.73
CA LYS A 205 2.72 -14.43 -15.77
C LYS A 205 2.18 -15.55 -14.90
N ALA A 206 1.49 -15.24 -13.82
CA ALA A 206 0.83 -16.23 -12.96
C ALA A 206 -0.56 -16.66 -13.43
N GLY A 207 -1.09 -16.01 -14.47
CA GLY A 207 -2.35 -16.34 -15.13
C GLY A 207 -3.48 -15.32 -14.97
N ALA A 208 -3.21 -14.12 -14.43
CA ALA A 208 -4.21 -13.05 -14.44
C ALA A 208 -4.52 -12.58 -15.87
N PRO A 209 -5.74 -12.11 -16.15
CA PRO A 209 -6.06 -11.52 -17.43
C PRO A 209 -5.20 -10.28 -17.71
N GLU A 210 -4.73 -10.16 -18.97
CA GLU A 210 -4.10 -8.91 -19.41
C GLU A 210 -5.07 -7.74 -19.26
N GLY A 211 -4.55 -6.57 -18.88
CA GLY A 211 -5.36 -5.38 -18.68
C GLY A 211 -6.04 -5.26 -17.31
N ILE A 212 -5.91 -6.24 -16.41
CA ILE A 212 -6.55 -6.20 -15.08
C ILE A 212 -6.11 -4.99 -14.21
N ILE A 213 -4.93 -4.44 -14.48
CA ILE A 213 -4.40 -3.22 -13.87
C ILE A 213 -4.15 -2.20 -14.96
N GLY A 214 -4.82 -1.04 -14.87
CA GLY A 214 -4.60 0.11 -15.75
C GLY A 214 -4.12 1.33 -14.96
N TRP A 215 -3.67 2.36 -15.67
CA TRP A 215 -3.25 3.63 -15.09
C TRP A 215 -3.44 4.79 -16.06
N ILE A 216 -3.44 6.00 -15.51
CA ILE A 216 -3.40 7.26 -16.25
C ILE A 216 -1.93 7.66 -16.40
N ASP A 217 -1.45 7.82 -17.65
CA ASP A 217 -0.04 8.17 -17.94
C ASP A 217 0.22 9.67 -17.77
N VAL A 218 -0.75 10.51 -18.09
CA VAL A 218 -0.68 11.97 -17.92
C VAL A 218 -1.82 12.41 -16.98
N PRO A 219 -1.62 12.31 -15.66
CA PRO A 219 -2.68 12.56 -14.70
C PRO A 219 -3.09 14.03 -14.68
N SER A 220 -4.40 14.25 -14.74
CA SER A 220 -5.05 15.55 -14.55
C SER A 220 -6.18 15.40 -13.53
N LEU A 221 -6.70 16.56 -13.06
CA LEU A 221 -7.85 16.55 -12.16
C LEU A 221 -9.11 16.02 -12.88
N ASP A 222 -9.28 16.37 -14.17
CA ASP A 222 -10.42 15.93 -14.97
C ASP A 222 -10.42 14.43 -15.19
N LEU A 223 -9.29 13.83 -15.56
CA LEU A 223 -9.14 12.39 -15.71
C LEU A 223 -9.32 11.66 -14.37
N THR A 224 -8.82 12.23 -13.27
CA THR A 224 -9.02 11.67 -11.93
C THR A 224 -10.49 11.67 -11.54
N ASN A 225 -11.20 12.77 -11.80
CA ASN A 225 -12.64 12.87 -11.55
C ASN A 225 -13.43 11.93 -12.45
N GLN A 226 -13.02 11.76 -13.71
CA GLN A 226 -13.67 10.84 -14.65
C GLN A 226 -13.52 9.40 -14.18
N VAL A 227 -12.31 8.95 -13.80
CA VAL A 227 -12.14 7.57 -13.32
C VAL A 227 -12.93 7.31 -12.02
N MET A 228 -13.06 8.31 -11.14
CA MET A 228 -13.89 8.18 -9.94
C MET A 228 -15.39 8.06 -10.25
N ARG A 229 -15.87 8.73 -11.29
CA ARG A 229 -17.29 8.62 -11.74
C ARG A 229 -17.58 7.27 -12.40
N GLU A 230 -16.63 6.73 -13.14
CA GLU A 230 -16.83 5.50 -13.92
C GLU A 230 -16.57 4.22 -13.13
N ALA A 231 -15.74 4.24 -12.11
CA ALA A 231 -15.42 3.07 -11.31
C ALA A 231 -16.59 2.60 -10.43
N ASP A 232 -16.51 1.39 -9.94
CA ASP A 232 -17.51 0.78 -9.08
C ASP A 232 -17.27 1.08 -7.59
N ILE A 233 -16.00 1.28 -7.21
CA ILE A 233 -15.57 1.74 -5.88
C ILE A 233 -14.31 2.59 -5.99
N ILE A 234 -14.15 3.54 -5.07
CA ILE A 234 -13.00 4.44 -5.03
C ILE A 234 -12.15 4.14 -3.80
N LEU A 235 -10.84 3.93 -4.00
CA LEU A 235 -9.82 3.90 -2.96
C LEU A 235 -8.97 5.17 -3.10
N ALA A 236 -9.34 6.25 -2.41
CA ALA A 236 -8.65 7.52 -2.48
C ALA A 236 -7.67 7.68 -1.32
N THR A 237 -6.38 7.90 -1.63
CA THR A 237 -5.38 8.34 -0.65
C THR A 237 -4.79 9.66 -1.12
N GLY A 238 -4.99 10.72 -0.34
CA GLY A 238 -4.57 12.05 -0.77
C GLY A 238 -4.90 13.16 0.23
N GLY A 239 -4.76 14.39 -0.19
CA GLY A 239 -5.13 15.54 0.62
C GLY A 239 -6.64 15.68 0.85
N PRO A 240 -7.07 16.55 1.80
CA PRO A 240 -8.48 16.68 2.17
C PRO A 240 -9.41 16.98 1.00
N GLY A 241 -8.97 17.78 0.01
CA GLY A 241 -9.74 18.08 -1.18
C GLY A 241 -10.02 16.86 -2.06
N MET A 242 -9.03 15.98 -2.23
CA MET A 242 -9.19 14.75 -2.99
C MET A 242 -10.11 13.75 -2.28
N VAL A 243 -9.97 13.61 -0.97
CA VAL A 243 -10.87 12.76 -0.15
C VAL A 243 -12.30 13.26 -0.23
N LYS A 244 -12.51 14.59 -0.14
CA LYS A 244 -13.83 15.19 -0.29
C LYS A 244 -14.40 14.93 -1.70
N ALA A 245 -13.60 15.05 -2.75
CA ALA A 245 -14.02 14.75 -4.13
C ALA A 245 -14.44 13.27 -4.28
N ALA A 246 -13.69 12.35 -3.70
CA ALA A 246 -14.03 10.92 -3.71
C ALA A 246 -15.40 10.65 -3.03
N TYR A 247 -15.64 11.19 -1.85
CA TYR A 247 -16.93 11.03 -1.15
C TYR A 247 -18.10 11.73 -1.85
N SER A 248 -17.81 12.80 -2.61
CA SER A 248 -18.82 13.55 -3.36
C SER A 248 -19.10 13.02 -4.77
N SER A 249 -18.41 11.95 -5.19
CA SER A 249 -18.52 11.39 -6.54
C SER A 249 -19.84 10.65 -6.80
N GLY A 250 -20.59 10.32 -5.75
CA GLY A 250 -21.78 9.47 -5.83
C GLY A 250 -21.50 7.98 -5.91
N LYS A 251 -20.23 7.57 -5.78
CA LYS A 251 -19.80 6.17 -5.75
C LYS A 251 -19.37 5.76 -4.35
N PRO A 252 -19.45 4.46 -3.99
CA PRO A 252 -18.81 3.97 -2.78
C PRO A 252 -17.34 4.38 -2.73
N ALA A 253 -16.89 4.99 -1.64
CA ALA A 253 -15.53 5.48 -1.51
C ALA A 253 -14.93 5.18 -0.14
N LEU A 254 -13.67 4.75 -0.13
CA LEU A 254 -12.82 4.64 1.04
C LEU A 254 -11.72 5.70 0.90
N GLY A 255 -11.91 6.82 1.59
CA GLY A 255 -11.00 7.96 1.53
C GLY A 255 -10.05 7.98 2.73
N VAL A 256 -8.76 8.11 2.46
CA VAL A 256 -7.71 8.26 3.48
C VAL A 256 -7.01 9.60 3.25
N GLY A 257 -7.18 10.49 4.21
CA GLY A 257 -6.56 11.81 4.25
C GLY A 257 -5.40 11.89 5.25
N PRO A 258 -4.90 13.10 5.54
CA PRO A 258 -3.95 13.33 6.61
C PRO A 258 -4.59 12.94 7.95
N GLY A 259 -3.89 12.10 8.71
CA GLY A 259 -4.28 11.73 10.06
C GLY A 259 -3.88 12.78 11.08
N ASN A 260 -4.55 12.77 12.23
CA ASN A 260 -4.11 13.46 13.44
C ASN A 260 -4.10 12.42 14.57
N THR A 261 -3.05 11.59 14.57
CA THR A 261 -2.90 10.48 15.51
C THR A 261 -2.44 11.02 16.87
N PRO A 262 -3.24 10.91 17.94
CA PRO A 262 -2.84 11.32 19.27
C PRO A 262 -2.04 10.22 19.96
N VAL A 263 -1.10 10.63 20.82
CA VAL A 263 -0.45 9.77 21.81
C VAL A 263 -0.87 10.23 23.21
N ILE A 264 -1.14 9.28 24.08
CA ILE A 264 -1.42 9.54 25.49
C ILE A 264 -0.29 8.91 26.31
N ILE A 265 0.36 9.74 27.14
CA ILE A 265 1.38 9.30 28.10
C ILE A 265 0.79 9.46 29.51
N ASP A 266 0.58 8.34 30.18
CA ASP A 266 0.11 8.31 31.56
C ASP A 266 1.25 8.04 32.55
N ASP A 267 0.96 8.05 33.86
CA ASP A 267 1.92 7.86 34.93
C ASP A 267 2.46 6.43 35.08
N SER A 268 1.85 5.46 34.38
CA SER A 268 2.34 4.07 34.29
C SER A 268 3.36 3.85 33.17
N ALA A 269 3.53 4.86 32.28
CA ALA A 269 4.39 4.73 31.11
C ALA A 269 5.89 4.77 31.48
N ASP A 270 6.70 3.98 30.76
CA ASP A 270 8.13 4.25 30.66
C ASP A 270 8.33 5.48 29.75
N ILE A 271 8.52 6.65 30.39
CA ILE A 271 8.59 7.93 29.68
C ILE A 271 9.69 7.95 28.63
N ARG A 272 10.86 7.39 28.94
CA ARG A 272 11.99 7.38 28.01
C ARG A 272 11.67 6.52 26.77
N LEU A 273 11.06 5.36 26.98
CA LEU A 273 10.62 4.49 25.88
C LEU A 273 9.53 5.17 25.05
N ALA A 274 8.54 5.79 25.71
CA ALA A 274 7.45 6.49 25.05
C ALA A 274 7.96 7.62 24.14
N VAL A 275 8.82 8.49 24.66
CA VAL A 275 9.40 9.60 23.89
C VAL A 275 10.24 9.11 22.73
N ASN A 276 11.13 8.13 22.95
CA ASN A 276 11.91 7.56 21.85
C ASN A 276 11.04 6.94 20.76
N SER A 277 9.97 6.24 21.14
CA SER A 277 9.03 5.64 20.18
C SER A 277 8.31 6.70 19.36
N ILE A 278 7.88 7.80 19.99
CA ILE A 278 7.24 8.93 19.30
C ILE A 278 8.21 9.56 18.29
N ILE A 279 9.46 9.82 18.71
CA ILE A 279 10.47 10.42 17.83
C ILE A 279 10.73 9.52 16.63
N HIS A 280 10.97 8.22 16.84
CA HIS A 280 11.21 7.28 15.75
C HIS A 280 10.03 7.19 14.79
N SER A 281 8.80 7.13 15.29
CA SER A 281 7.60 7.09 14.47
C SER A 281 7.39 8.39 13.70
N LYS A 282 7.56 9.53 14.38
CA LYS A 282 7.34 10.85 13.76
C LYS A 282 8.38 11.21 12.71
N THR A 283 9.64 10.82 12.90
CA THR A 283 10.74 11.13 11.97
C THR A 283 10.90 10.09 10.84
N PHE A 284 10.21 8.96 10.93
CA PHE A 284 10.23 7.93 9.89
C PHE A 284 9.86 8.50 8.52
N ASP A 285 10.68 8.21 7.51
CA ASP A 285 10.56 8.75 6.15
C ASP A 285 10.44 10.29 6.11
N ASN A 286 11.19 10.99 6.98
CA ASN A 286 11.12 12.45 7.16
C ASN A 286 9.69 12.95 7.45
N GLY A 287 8.91 12.19 8.21
CA GLY A 287 7.52 12.51 8.53
C GLY A 287 6.52 12.31 7.37
N MET A 288 6.93 11.64 6.29
CA MET A 288 6.08 11.39 5.11
C MET A 288 5.12 10.21 5.31
N ILE A 289 4.60 10.05 6.51
CA ILE A 289 3.56 9.04 6.81
C ILE A 289 2.35 9.71 7.44
N CYS A 290 1.17 9.49 6.89
CA CYS A 290 -0.08 10.10 7.36
C CYS A 290 -0.55 9.52 8.72
N ALA A 291 -0.01 8.38 9.14
CA ALA A 291 -0.36 7.68 10.37
C ALA A 291 0.59 7.99 11.54
N SER A 292 1.62 8.84 11.34
CA SER A 292 2.52 9.23 12.41
C SER A 292 1.83 10.16 13.42
N GLU A 293 2.35 10.20 14.62
CA GLU A 293 1.83 11.00 15.73
C GLU A 293 1.85 12.49 15.39
N GLN A 294 0.75 13.20 15.71
CA GLN A 294 0.58 14.63 15.44
C GLN A 294 0.42 15.43 16.73
N SER A 295 -0.01 14.79 17.80
CA SER A 295 -0.21 15.40 19.11
C SER A 295 0.15 14.43 20.22
N VAL A 296 0.64 14.97 21.33
CA VAL A 296 0.96 14.20 22.55
C VAL A 296 0.20 14.81 23.70
N THR A 297 -0.62 14.00 24.38
CA THR A 297 -1.31 14.35 25.62
C THR A 297 -0.58 13.65 26.76
N VAL A 298 -0.15 14.42 27.74
CA VAL A 298 0.63 13.94 28.88
C VAL A 298 -0.11 14.27 30.16
N LEU A 299 -0.20 13.32 31.10
CA LEU A 299 -0.73 13.63 32.44
C LEU A 299 0.21 14.59 33.18
N ASP A 300 -0.35 15.50 33.98
CA ASP A 300 0.40 16.52 34.73
C ASP A 300 1.49 15.91 35.61
N SER A 301 1.24 14.75 36.20
CA SER A 301 2.19 14.03 37.06
C SER A 301 3.52 13.67 36.40
N VAL A 302 3.53 13.51 35.06
CA VAL A 302 4.71 13.12 34.28
C VAL A 302 5.08 14.13 33.20
N TYR A 303 4.40 15.28 33.17
CA TYR A 303 4.59 16.30 32.13
C TYR A 303 6.02 16.84 32.07
N GLU A 304 6.54 17.33 33.21
CA GLU A 304 7.91 17.89 33.28
C GLU A 304 8.97 16.85 32.90
N LEU A 305 8.80 15.60 33.34
CA LEU A 305 9.71 14.52 33.02
C LEU A 305 9.68 14.18 31.50
N SER A 306 8.52 14.23 30.88
CA SER A 306 8.40 14.00 29.44
C SER A 306 9.04 15.10 28.61
N LEU A 307 8.90 16.37 29.00
CA LEU A 307 9.52 17.51 28.34
C LEU A 307 11.05 17.45 28.35
N ILE A 308 11.67 17.01 29.45
CA ILE A 308 13.13 16.85 29.53
C ILE A 308 13.67 15.88 28.47
N HIS A 309 12.90 14.83 28.18
CA HIS A 309 13.31 13.81 27.20
C HIS A 309 12.97 14.17 25.75
N ILE A 310 11.96 15.02 25.53
CA ILE A 310 11.60 15.53 24.19
C ILE A 310 12.59 16.59 23.72
#